data_24c21447519f02c1284c3bce20c75693
#
_entry.id   24c21447519f02c1284c3bce20c75693
#
_cell.length_a   1.000
_cell.length_b   1.000
_cell.length_c   1.000
_cell.angle_alpha   90.00
_cell.angle_beta   90.00
_cell.angle_gamma   90.00
#
_symmetry.space_group_name_H-M   'P 1'
#
loop_
_entity.id
_entity.type
_entity.pdbx_description
1 polymer ?
#
loop_
_entity_poly.entity_id
_entity_poly.type
_entity_poly.pdbx_seq_one_letter_code
_entity_poly.pdbx_strand_id
1 'polypeptide(L)'
;MHLSTFPLRVLVASAAIHCICSASVVAQERVSTEQARVQKTVDVLAARLGIAEAVHVSLIPANRLLMSVEQTEHTFELKVEEGWSDTLDDAELDAAVAHELGHVWVFTHHPFLQTERLANEVAMRIVSAKQLAQLYDKVWKRTNVKGDLARFLGPEVARGLASPEN
;
A
#
# COMPACT_ATOMS: atom_id res chain seq x y z
N MET A 1 -11.83 55.69 48.85
CA MET A 1 -12.36 54.35 48.64
C MET A 1 -12.48 54.10 47.15
N HIS A 2 -11.49 53.46 46.53
CA HIS A 2 -11.54 53.03 45.15
C HIS A 2 -11.45 51.52 45.10
N LEU A 3 -12.55 50.87 44.75
CA LEU A 3 -12.63 49.44 44.47
C LEU A 3 -12.13 49.18 43.03
N SER A 4 -11.00 48.53 42.96
CA SER A 4 -10.42 48.07 41.69
C SER A 4 -11.07 46.73 41.30
N THR A 5 -11.84 46.73 40.22
CA THR A 5 -12.38 45.53 39.60
C THR A 5 -11.32 44.89 38.72
N PHE A 6 -10.84 43.71 39.07
CA PHE A 6 -10.01 42.86 38.20
C PHE A 6 -10.90 42.11 37.18
N PRO A 7 -10.60 42.13 35.90
CA PRO A 7 -11.36 41.35 34.94
C PRO A 7 -10.86 39.88 34.94
N LEU A 8 -11.79 39.00 35.19
CA LEU A 8 -11.70 37.55 35.02
C LEU A 8 -11.59 37.20 33.52
N ARG A 9 -10.42 37.12 32.97
CA ARG A 9 -10.14 36.65 31.61
C ARG A 9 -8.83 35.90 31.52
N VAL A 10 -8.73 34.67 32.06
CA VAL A 10 -7.75 33.68 31.66
C VAL A 10 -8.26 32.30 32.09
N LEU A 11 -9.07 31.63 31.30
CA LEU A 11 -9.37 30.18 31.48
C LEU A 11 -10.03 29.51 30.29
N VAL A 12 -9.65 29.90 29.03
CA VAL A 12 -10.16 29.20 27.84
C VAL A 12 -9.05 28.65 26.91
N ALA A 13 -7.79 29.00 27.16
CA ALA A 13 -6.69 28.60 26.23
C ALA A 13 -6.12 27.19 26.46
N SER A 14 -6.37 26.54 27.60
CA SER A 14 -5.68 25.28 27.96
C SER A 14 -6.32 24.03 27.39
N ALA A 15 -7.62 24.02 27.12
CA ALA A 15 -8.31 22.82 26.63
C ALA A 15 -8.08 22.54 25.14
N ALA A 16 -7.92 23.60 24.30
CA ALA A 16 -7.70 23.43 22.87
C ALA A 16 -6.32 22.84 22.52
N ILE A 17 -5.29 23.19 23.31
CA ILE A 17 -3.91 22.70 23.07
C ILE A 17 -3.78 21.20 23.37
N HIS A 18 -4.46 20.68 24.38
CA HIS A 18 -4.43 19.25 24.72
C HIS A 18 -5.14 18.37 23.67
N CYS A 19 -6.20 18.88 23.05
CA CYS A 19 -6.93 18.12 22.01
C CYS A 19 -6.13 17.98 20.72
N ILE A 20 -5.38 19.01 20.31
CA ILE A 20 -4.54 19.00 19.10
C ILE A 20 -3.34 18.05 19.29
N CYS A 21 -2.69 18.02 20.45
CA CYS A 21 -1.59 17.11 20.73
C CYS A 21 -2.04 15.64 20.70
N SER A 22 -3.20 15.31 21.24
CA SER A 22 -3.72 13.94 21.28
C SER A 22 -4.04 13.42 19.88
N ALA A 23 -4.65 14.22 19.03
CA ALA A 23 -4.97 13.83 17.65
C ALA A 23 -3.71 13.58 16.80
N SER A 24 -2.68 14.40 16.98
CA SER A 24 -1.41 14.24 16.26
C SER A 24 -0.66 12.96 16.67
N VAL A 25 -0.67 12.63 17.97
CA VAL A 25 -0.03 11.41 18.49
C VAL A 25 -0.75 10.16 17.95
N VAL A 26 -2.06 10.13 17.96
CA VAL A 26 -2.86 9.00 17.43
C VAL A 26 -2.65 8.83 15.92
N ALA A 27 -2.59 9.92 15.16
CA ALA A 27 -2.32 9.86 13.73
C ALA A 27 -0.90 9.32 13.44
N GLN A 28 0.11 9.75 14.18
CA GLN A 28 1.49 9.29 14.04
C GLN A 28 1.64 7.80 14.41
N GLU A 29 0.98 7.34 15.46
CA GLU A 29 0.97 5.93 15.86
C GLU A 29 0.30 5.05 14.80
N ARG A 30 -0.81 5.51 14.22
CA ARG A 30 -1.51 4.81 13.15
C ARG A 30 -0.62 4.65 11.91
N VAL A 31 0.02 5.71 11.43
CA VAL A 31 0.96 5.70 10.30
C VAL A 31 2.10 4.72 10.56
N SER A 32 2.68 4.75 11.76
CA SER A 32 3.76 3.82 12.15
C SER A 32 3.30 2.35 12.14
N THR A 33 2.07 2.08 12.58
CA THR A 33 1.49 0.72 12.62
C THR A 33 1.19 0.22 11.20
N GLU A 34 0.62 1.05 10.34
CA GLU A 34 0.35 0.74 8.93
C GLU A 34 1.66 0.41 8.20
N GLN A 35 2.67 1.27 8.32
CA GLN A 35 3.97 1.06 7.70
C GLN A 35 4.62 -0.24 8.16
N ALA A 36 4.59 -0.54 9.47
CA ALA A 36 5.16 -1.77 10.02
C ALA A 36 4.43 -3.02 9.51
N ARG A 37 3.10 -2.98 9.37
CA ARG A 37 2.31 -4.08 8.80
C ARG A 37 2.72 -4.36 7.36
N VAL A 38 2.79 -3.33 6.51
CA VAL A 38 3.18 -3.47 5.11
C VAL A 38 4.63 -3.95 5.00
N GLN A 39 5.57 -3.38 5.77
CA GLN A 39 6.97 -3.80 5.76
C GLN A 39 7.14 -5.28 6.13
N LYS A 40 6.42 -5.75 7.15
CA LYS A 40 6.42 -7.17 7.51
C LYS A 40 5.97 -8.06 6.36
N THR A 41 4.92 -7.67 5.63
CA THR A 41 4.44 -8.40 4.45
C THR A 41 5.50 -8.39 3.34
N VAL A 42 6.14 -7.25 3.08
CA VAL A 42 7.24 -7.11 2.12
C VAL A 42 8.37 -8.08 2.45
N ASP A 43 8.84 -8.09 3.70
CA ASP A 43 9.97 -8.93 4.12
C ASP A 43 9.68 -10.42 3.91
N VAL A 44 8.46 -10.86 4.26
CA VAL A 44 8.03 -12.26 4.09
C VAL A 44 7.94 -12.64 2.61
N LEU A 45 7.31 -11.80 1.79
CA LEU A 45 7.06 -12.12 0.38
C LEU A 45 8.31 -11.94 -0.48
N ALA A 46 9.18 -10.98 -0.18
CA ALA A 46 10.48 -10.81 -0.84
C ALA A 46 11.35 -12.06 -0.64
N ALA A 47 11.41 -12.58 0.60
CA ALA A 47 12.12 -13.83 0.89
C ALA A 47 11.55 -15.02 0.09
N ARG A 48 10.21 -15.12 -0.06
CA ARG A 48 9.57 -16.19 -0.85
C ARG A 48 9.86 -16.09 -2.35
N LEU A 49 10.05 -14.88 -2.89
CA LEU A 49 10.42 -14.64 -4.28
C LEU A 49 11.93 -14.72 -4.53
N GLY A 50 12.74 -14.84 -3.47
CA GLY A 50 14.21 -14.87 -3.57
C GLY A 50 14.80 -13.50 -3.95
N ILE A 51 14.12 -12.39 -3.60
CA ILE A 51 14.60 -11.03 -3.79
C ILE A 51 15.66 -10.76 -2.71
N ALA A 52 16.88 -10.45 -3.13
CA ALA A 52 18.00 -10.18 -2.23
C ALA A 52 18.14 -8.68 -1.90
N GLU A 53 17.60 -7.82 -2.75
CA GLU A 53 17.64 -6.38 -2.60
C GLU A 53 16.72 -5.92 -1.47
N ALA A 54 17.17 -4.89 -0.73
CA ALA A 54 16.34 -4.29 0.31
C ALA A 54 15.16 -3.51 -0.32
N VAL A 55 13.95 -3.76 0.19
CA VAL A 55 12.72 -3.05 -0.19
C VAL A 55 12.17 -2.35 1.05
N HIS A 56 12.21 -1.03 1.07
CA HIS A 56 11.76 -0.20 2.19
C HIS A 56 10.38 0.37 1.90
N VAL A 57 9.50 0.34 2.89
CA VAL A 57 8.15 0.89 2.78
C VAL A 57 8.14 2.35 3.25
N SER A 58 7.55 3.23 2.46
CA SER A 58 7.19 4.59 2.85
C SER A 58 5.71 4.85 2.62
N LEU A 59 5.07 5.53 3.59
CA LEU A 59 3.71 6.03 3.43
C LEU A 59 3.78 7.45 2.89
N ILE A 60 2.97 7.74 1.87
CA ILE A 60 2.89 9.07 1.26
C ILE A 60 1.44 9.55 1.22
N PRO A 61 1.19 10.87 1.37
CA PRO A 61 -0.18 11.40 1.48
C PRO A 61 -1.06 11.11 0.26
N ALA A 62 -0.48 10.96 -0.93
CA ALA A 62 -1.21 10.62 -2.15
C ALA A 62 -0.32 9.83 -3.10
N ASN A 63 -0.85 8.71 -3.62
CA ASN A 63 -0.23 7.92 -4.68
C ASN A 63 -1.29 7.58 -5.74
N ARG A 64 -1.10 8.05 -6.97
CA ARG A 64 -2.07 7.80 -8.06
C ARG A 64 -2.26 6.31 -8.39
N LEU A 65 -1.28 5.49 -8.07
CA LEU A 65 -1.31 4.03 -8.24
C LEU A 65 -1.70 3.30 -6.95
N LEU A 66 -1.95 4.05 -5.83
CA LEU A 66 -2.22 3.56 -4.49
C LEU A 66 -1.02 2.87 -3.84
N MET A 67 -0.29 2.06 -4.60
CA MET A 67 0.98 1.43 -4.25
C MET A 67 1.87 1.43 -5.50
N SER A 68 3.16 1.65 -5.33
CA SER A 68 4.14 1.64 -6.43
C SER A 68 5.54 1.43 -5.89
N VAL A 69 6.40 0.74 -6.64
CA VAL A 69 7.80 0.56 -6.28
C VAL A 69 8.71 1.39 -7.19
N GLU A 70 9.71 2.01 -6.61
CA GLU A 70 10.74 2.77 -7.31
C GLU A 70 12.13 2.27 -6.90
N GLN A 71 13.06 2.24 -7.84
CA GLN A 71 14.46 1.95 -7.52
C GLN A 71 15.15 3.23 -7.05
N THR A 72 15.93 3.11 -5.96
CA THR A 72 16.82 4.12 -5.44
C THR A 72 18.22 3.53 -5.35
N GLU A 73 19.21 4.08 -6.02
CA GLU A 73 20.63 3.62 -6.06
C GLU A 73 20.81 2.09 -6.01
N HIS A 74 20.80 1.50 -4.81
CA HIS A 74 21.01 0.05 -4.58
C HIS A 74 19.85 -0.63 -3.83
N THR A 75 18.73 0.08 -3.61
CA THR A 75 17.55 -0.42 -2.89
C THR A 75 16.28 -0.11 -3.65
N PHE A 76 15.15 -0.60 -3.17
CA PHE A 76 13.83 -0.26 -3.68
C PHE A 76 13.01 0.41 -2.58
N GLU A 77 12.19 1.38 -2.98
CA GLU A 77 11.22 2.03 -2.11
C GLU A 77 9.81 1.69 -2.57
N LEU A 78 9.04 1.02 -1.70
CA LEU A 78 7.63 0.76 -1.89
C LEU A 78 6.83 1.91 -1.30
N LYS A 79 6.27 2.75 -2.16
CA LYS A 79 5.45 3.92 -1.79
C LYS A 79 3.98 3.52 -1.71
N VAL A 80 3.37 3.68 -0.55
CA VAL A 80 1.98 3.35 -0.29
C VAL A 80 1.21 4.62 0.07
N GLU A 81 0.02 4.83 -0.52
CA GLU A 81 -0.88 5.90 -0.09
C GLU A 81 -1.33 5.66 1.34
N GLU A 82 -1.21 6.68 2.21
CA GLU A 82 -1.62 6.62 3.60
C GLU A 82 -3.08 6.14 3.74
N GLY A 83 -3.30 5.14 4.57
CA GLY A 83 -4.61 4.54 4.83
C GLY A 83 -5.11 3.60 3.72
N TRP A 84 -4.39 3.44 2.60
CA TRP A 84 -4.78 2.49 1.56
C TRP A 84 -4.70 1.05 2.05
N SER A 85 -3.60 0.67 2.68
CA SER A 85 -3.42 -0.70 3.17
C SER A 85 -4.43 -1.08 4.25
N ASP A 86 -4.95 -0.12 5.02
CA ASP A 86 -6.01 -0.35 6.02
C ASP A 86 -7.36 -0.76 5.39
N THR A 87 -7.55 -0.49 4.10
CA THR A 87 -8.75 -0.91 3.35
C THR A 87 -8.64 -2.34 2.83
N LEU A 88 -7.45 -2.94 2.88
CA LEU A 88 -7.15 -4.27 2.36
C LEU A 88 -7.23 -5.31 3.48
N ASP A 89 -7.83 -6.46 3.20
CA ASP A 89 -7.63 -7.65 4.02
C ASP A 89 -6.21 -8.22 3.79
N ASP A 90 -5.83 -9.26 4.55
CA ASP A 90 -4.48 -9.82 4.47
C ASP A 90 -4.19 -10.45 3.10
N ALA A 91 -5.17 -11.09 2.47
CA ALA A 91 -5.00 -11.70 1.16
C ALA A 91 -4.88 -10.65 0.03
N GLU A 92 -5.60 -9.55 0.14
CA GLU A 92 -5.50 -8.39 -0.76
C GLU A 92 -4.18 -7.64 -0.57
N LEU A 93 -3.72 -7.48 0.67
CA LEU A 93 -2.42 -6.89 0.97
C LEU A 93 -1.28 -7.75 0.42
N ASP A 94 -1.33 -9.07 0.64
CA ASP A 94 -0.37 -10.00 0.05
C ASP A 94 -0.34 -9.88 -1.47
N ALA A 95 -1.50 -9.80 -2.13
CA ALA A 95 -1.57 -9.65 -3.58
C ALA A 95 -0.98 -8.31 -4.06
N ALA A 96 -1.25 -7.20 -3.36
CA ALA A 96 -0.71 -5.88 -3.69
C ALA A 96 0.81 -5.85 -3.55
N VAL A 97 1.33 -6.33 -2.42
CA VAL A 97 2.78 -6.38 -2.18
C VAL A 97 3.46 -7.36 -3.14
N ALA A 98 2.86 -8.54 -3.41
CA ALA A 98 3.42 -9.50 -4.36
C ALA A 98 3.53 -8.93 -5.78
N HIS A 99 2.54 -8.14 -6.21
CA HIS A 99 2.58 -7.44 -7.50
C HIS A 99 3.76 -6.47 -7.59
N GLU A 100 3.95 -5.60 -6.60
CA GLU A 100 5.06 -4.65 -6.56
C GLU A 100 6.42 -5.36 -6.47
N LEU A 101 6.52 -6.41 -5.68
CA LEU A 101 7.72 -7.26 -5.64
C LEU A 101 7.96 -8.00 -6.96
N GLY A 102 6.90 -8.27 -7.73
CA GLY A 102 7.01 -8.76 -9.10
C GLY A 102 7.77 -7.78 -9.99
N HIS A 103 7.52 -6.47 -9.88
CA HIS A 103 8.29 -5.44 -10.57
C HIS A 103 9.76 -5.40 -10.12
N VAL A 104 10.02 -5.53 -8.81
CA VAL A 104 11.40 -5.62 -8.28
C VAL A 104 12.12 -6.81 -8.89
N TRP A 105 11.49 -7.99 -8.86
CA TRP A 105 12.07 -9.21 -9.41
C TRP A 105 12.36 -9.08 -10.92
N VAL A 106 11.41 -8.54 -11.69
CA VAL A 106 11.61 -8.32 -13.13
C VAL A 106 12.74 -7.33 -13.37
N PHE A 107 12.81 -6.24 -12.59
CA PHE A 107 13.88 -5.25 -12.74
C PHE A 107 15.27 -5.87 -12.53
N THR A 108 15.43 -6.70 -11.51
CA THR A 108 16.73 -7.30 -11.16
C THR A 108 17.15 -8.43 -12.08
N HIS A 109 16.20 -9.11 -12.73
CA HIS A 109 16.48 -10.25 -13.62
C HIS A 109 16.34 -9.91 -15.11
N HIS A 110 15.41 -9.02 -15.46
CA HIS A 110 15.06 -8.68 -16.85
C HIS A 110 14.72 -7.19 -16.98
N PRO A 111 15.66 -6.26 -16.76
CA PRO A 111 15.38 -4.83 -16.63
C PRO A 111 14.71 -4.19 -17.86
N PHE A 112 14.85 -4.82 -19.05
CA PHE A 112 14.25 -4.32 -20.30
C PHE A 112 12.82 -4.85 -20.55
N LEU A 113 12.28 -5.72 -19.68
CA LEU A 113 11.00 -6.40 -19.87
C LEU A 113 9.93 -5.95 -18.85
N GLN A 114 10.03 -4.72 -18.37
CA GLN A 114 9.09 -4.17 -17.39
C GLN A 114 7.67 -4.08 -17.96
N THR A 115 6.80 -5.02 -17.55
CA THR A 115 5.39 -5.04 -17.90
C THR A 115 4.55 -5.47 -16.72
N GLU A 116 3.32 -4.95 -16.62
CA GLU A 116 2.34 -5.36 -15.61
C GLU A 116 2.09 -6.87 -15.64
N ARG A 117 2.01 -7.44 -16.83
CA ARG A 117 1.77 -8.86 -17.01
C ARG A 117 2.91 -9.71 -16.42
N LEU A 118 4.16 -9.34 -16.68
CA LEU A 118 5.31 -10.12 -16.18
C LEU A 118 5.43 -9.99 -14.66
N ALA A 119 5.19 -8.79 -14.09
CA ALA A 119 5.13 -8.60 -12.64
C ALA A 119 4.05 -9.50 -12.01
N ASN A 120 2.86 -9.59 -12.61
CA ASN A 120 1.81 -10.49 -12.15
C ASN A 120 2.17 -11.97 -12.30
N GLU A 121 2.85 -12.38 -13.39
CA GLU A 121 3.33 -13.75 -13.56
C GLU A 121 4.33 -14.14 -12.46
N VAL A 122 5.18 -13.19 -12.03
CA VAL A 122 6.08 -13.40 -10.88
C VAL A 122 5.28 -13.45 -9.58
N ALA A 123 4.35 -12.52 -9.35
CA ALA A 123 3.50 -12.50 -8.16
C ALA A 123 2.71 -13.80 -8.00
N MET A 124 2.21 -14.38 -9.10
CA MET A 124 1.47 -15.65 -9.10
C MET A 124 2.30 -16.89 -8.67
N ARG A 125 3.60 -16.75 -8.46
CA ARG A 125 4.42 -17.80 -7.84
C ARG A 125 4.13 -17.95 -6.34
N ILE A 126 3.57 -16.89 -5.70
CA ILE A 126 3.38 -16.81 -4.24
C ILE A 126 1.96 -16.43 -3.81
N VAL A 127 1.15 -15.85 -4.69
CA VAL A 127 -0.27 -15.54 -4.49
C VAL A 127 -1.10 -16.11 -5.64
N SER A 128 -2.41 -16.29 -5.43
CA SER A 128 -3.29 -16.83 -6.47
C SER A 128 -3.73 -15.75 -7.47
N ALA A 129 -4.05 -16.17 -8.70
CA ALA A 129 -4.68 -15.31 -9.70
C ALA A 129 -6.01 -14.69 -9.20
N LYS A 130 -6.76 -15.41 -8.37
CA LYS A 130 -8.01 -14.93 -7.76
C LYS A 130 -7.77 -13.75 -6.83
N GLN A 131 -6.74 -13.81 -5.99
CA GLN A 131 -6.35 -12.69 -5.10
C GLN A 131 -5.95 -11.46 -5.91
N LEU A 132 -5.14 -11.61 -6.96
CA LEU A 132 -4.79 -10.51 -7.86
C LEU A 132 -6.03 -9.92 -8.56
N ALA A 133 -6.96 -10.75 -9.03
CA ALA A 133 -8.19 -10.27 -9.66
C ALA A 133 -9.08 -9.47 -8.69
N GLN A 134 -9.20 -9.92 -7.43
CA GLN A 134 -9.91 -9.21 -6.37
C GLN A 134 -9.25 -7.85 -6.05
N LEU A 135 -7.93 -7.84 -5.94
CA LEU A 135 -7.16 -6.61 -5.77
C LEU A 135 -7.42 -5.62 -6.92
N TYR A 136 -7.29 -6.08 -8.19
CA TYR A 136 -7.52 -5.21 -9.35
C TYR A 136 -8.94 -4.64 -9.38
N ASP A 137 -9.97 -5.42 -9.06
CA ASP A 137 -11.34 -4.93 -8.95
C ASP A 137 -11.45 -3.79 -7.93
N LYS A 138 -10.82 -3.93 -6.77
CA LYS A 138 -10.77 -2.90 -5.73
C LYS A 138 -10.00 -1.64 -6.18
N VAL A 139 -8.82 -1.81 -6.78
CA VAL A 139 -8.01 -0.70 -7.32
C VAL A 139 -8.77 0.07 -8.40
N TRP A 140 -9.37 -0.61 -9.37
CA TRP A 140 -10.11 0.02 -10.44
C TRP A 140 -11.36 0.77 -9.94
N LYS A 141 -12.06 0.22 -8.95
CA LYS A 141 -13.16 0.92 -8.27
C LYS A 141 -12.67 2.17 -7.56
N ARG A 142 -11.55 2.09 -6.85
CA ARG A 142 -10.99 3.21 -6.09
C ARG A 142 -10.48 4.33 -7.00
N THR A 143 -9.82 3.97 -8.11
CA THR A 143 -9.22 4.92 -9.06
C THR A 143 -10.18 5.37 -10.16
N ASN A 144 -11.39 4.80 -10.22
CA ASN A 144 -12.38 5.01 -11.29
C ASN A 144 -11.79 4.69 -12.68
N VAL A 145 -10.94 3.68 -12.77
CA VAL A 145 -10.33 3.20 -14.02
C VAL A 145 -11.03 1.92 -14.45
N LYS A 146 -11.31 1.78 -15.74
CA LYS A 146 -11.79 0.51 -16.29
C LYS A 146 -10.60 -0.32 -16.75
N GLY A 147 -10.34 -1.43 -16.05
CA GLY A 147 -9.25 -2.34 -16.37
C GLY A 147 -9.68 -3.55 -17.20
N ASP A 148 -8.71 -4.36 -17.60
CA ASP A 148 -8.89 -5.59 -18.36
C ASP A 148 -7.98 -6.69 -17.77
N LEU A 149 -8.57 -7.65 -17.05
CA LEU A 149 -7.84 -8.76 -16.43
C LEU A 149 -7.04 -9.59 -17.45
N ALA A 150 -7.54 -9.77 -18.67
CA ALA A 150 -6.82 -10.53 -19.69
C ALA A 150 -5.49 -9.86 -20.08
N ARG A 151 -5.47 -8.52 -20.08
CA ARG A 151 -4.25 -7.76 -20.32
C ARG A 151 -3.25 -7.87 -19.17
N PHE A 152 -3.72 -7.88 -17.93
CA PHE A 152 -2.89 -7.87 -16.72
C PHE A 152 -2.44 -9.27 -16.28
N LEU A 153 -3.34 -10.25 -16.32
CA LEU A 153 -3.06 -11.62 -15.84
C LEU A 153 -2.85 -12.63 -16.99
N GLY A 154 -3.13 -12.25 -18.21
CA GLY A 154 -3.13 -13.13 -19.38
C GLY A 154 -4.52 -13.70 -19.69
N PRO A 155 -4.81 -13.95 -20.98
CA PRO A 155 -6.15 -14.36 -21.42
C PRO A 155 -6.59 -15.75 -20.90
N GLU A 156 -5.65 -16.67 -20.71
CA GLU A 156 -5.94 -18.00 -20.18
C GLU A 156 -6.37 -17.93 -18.70
N VAL A 157 -5.62 -17.15 -17.89
CA VAL A 157 -5.92 -16.94 -16.48
C VAL A 157 -7.27 -16.24 -16.32
N ALA A 158 -7.52 -15.17 -17.11
CA ALA A 158 -8.79 -14.44 -17.06
C ALA A 158 -9.98 -15.32 -17.44
N ARG A 159 -9.84 -16.21 -18.43
CA ARG A 159 -10.89 -17.19 -18.80
C ARG A 159 -11.15 -18.19 -17.69
N GLY A 160 -10.10 -18.70 -17.03
CA GLY A 160 -10.23 -19.60 -15.90
C GLY A 160 -11.00 -18.99 -14.73
N LEU A 161 -10.74 -17.70 -14.44
CA LEU A 161 -11.44 -16.96 -13.39
C LEU A 161 -12.91 -16.66 -13.71
N ALA A 162 -13.27 -16.54 -15.00
CA ALA A 162 -14.64 -16.31 -15.46
C ALA A 162 -15.50 -17.58 -15.52
N SER A 163 -14.88 -18.77 -15.46
CA SER A 163 -15.62 -20.04 -15.47
C SER A 163 -16.20 -20.29 -14.08
N PRO A 164 -17.52 -20.59 -13.95
CA PRO A 164 -18.09 -20.99 -12.66
C PRO A 164 -17.39 -22.26 -12.19
N GLU A 165 -16.97 -22.28 -10.94
CA GLU A 165 -16.50 -23.50 -10.29
C GLU A 165 -17.66 -24.53 -10.31
N ASN A 166 -17.45 -25.68 -10.98
CA ASN A 166 -18.35 -26.82 -10.94
C ASN A 166 -18.28 -27.50 -9.56
#